data_4dadbb31717de8f41fb1a08035e66b33
#
_entry.id   4dadbb31717de8f41fb1a08035e66b33
#
_cell.length_a   1.000
_cell.length_b   1.000
_cell.length_c   1.000
_cell.angle_alpha   90.00
_cell.angle_beta   90.00
_cell.angle_gamma   90.00
#
_symmetry.space_group_name_H-M   'P 1'
#
loop_
_entity.id
_entity.type
_entity.pdbx_description
1 polymer ?
#
loop_
_entity_poly.entity_id
_entity_poly.type
_entity_poly.pdbx_seq_one_letter_code
_entity_poly.pdbx_strand_id
1 'polypeptide(L)'
;MSGRLDFNFGSRVYPSWFVGTALGLLVGVAGCSKEATPIAPSSSPLGQEPAQALKLPGLSYWNERRAEGPWSIHVVKIDRSRQDLRLRTTIARNTVLGLSSLSQQIRNVPASAGKVVAAINGDFYVVDQSPYQGDPRGLQILAGEVVSSPGDQVAFWIDAAGEPHAEHVDSKMTVALPDGATFSIRVNEERGPRGIVLYTPRLGPSTRTVGGKEYVLDREGSGPWLPLEPAKTYTAKVMDIREGGNASLKGDHLILSAAPRVAGLNDVAVGSVVKISTATAPDLPGVQVAIGGGNIMVRGGKLQEFQMPSSGAYKYRSVLERHPRSAIGFNATHIFLVEVDGRQPDLSIGMTLRELGQYMRGLGCVEAMNFDGGGSSTLWVDGRVVNSPSNGGERDIGNALVIVRTPTTETK
;
A
#
# COMPACT_ATOMS: atom_id res chain seq x y z
N MET A 1 -36.16 -26.29 21.59
CA MET A 1 -35.06 -27.18 22.01
C MET A 1 -33.75 -26.49 21.61
N SER A 2 -33.08 -25.92 22.61
CA SER A 2 -31.86 -25.13 22.47
C SER A 2 -30.68 -26.07 22.62
N GLY A 3 -29.75 -26.03 21.68
CA GLY A 3 -28.44 -26.69 21.76
C GLY A 3 -27.33 -25.66 21.71
N ARG A 4 -26.80 -25.32 22.87
CA ARG A 4 -25.52 -24.60 23.01
C ARG A 4 -24.38 -25.58 22.73
N LEU A 5 -23.42 -25.16 21.91
CA LEU A 5 -22.11 -25.78 21.80
C LEU A 5 -21.09 -24.83 22.40
N ASP A 6 -20.59 -25.20 23.58
CA ASP A 6 -19.47 -24.56 24.27
C ASP A 6 -18.16 -25.05 23.66
N PHE A 7 -17.33 -24.14 23.14
CA PHE A 7 -15.93 -24.43 22.80
C PHE A 7 -15.00 -23.98 23.91
N ASN A 8 -14.40 -24.97 24.55
CA ASN A 8 -13.47 -24.85 25.65
C ASN A 8 -12.04 -24.61 25.09
N PHE A 9 -11.43 -23.47 25.41
CA PHE A 9 -10.03 -23.18 25.10
C PHE A 9 -9.13 -23.64 26.25
N GLY A 10 -8.40 -24.72 26.04
CA GLY A 10 -7.40 -25.23 26.97
C GLY A 10 -6.16 -24.33 27.02
N SER A 11 -5.91 -23.77 28.16
CA SER A 11 -4.68 -23.07 28.55
C SER A 11 -3.53 -24.06 28.71
N ARG A 12 -2.45 -23.94 27.93
CA ARG A 12 -1.18 -24.62 28.21
C ARG A 12 -0.27 -23.72 29.02
N VAL A 13 -0.04 -24.13 30.25
CA VAL A 13 0.94 -23.59 31.19
C VAL A 13 2.30 -24.23 30.87
N TYR A 14 3.36 -23.45 30.70
CA TYR A 14 4.73 -23.93 30.66
C TYR A 14 5.40 -23.70 32.01
N PRO A 15 6.13 -24.70 32.58
CA PRO A 15 6.82 -24.55 33.86
C PRO A 15 8.18 -23.87 33.69
N SER A 16 8.45 -22.92 34.57
CA SER A 16 9.76 -22.38 34.88
C SER A 16 10.60 -23.42 35.62
N TRP A 17 11.89 -23.54 35.26
CA TRP A 17 13.02 -23.94 36.14
C TRP A 17 14.28 -24.06 35.30
N PHE A 18 15.29 -23.20 35.54
CA PHE A 18 16.66 -23.61 35.79
C PHE A 18 17.49 -22.38 36.21
N VAL A 19 17.88 -22.42 37.49
CA VAL A 19 18.96 -21.61 38.07
C VAL A 19 20.26 -22.33 37.79
N GLY A 20 21.20 -21.71 37.11
CA GLY A 20 22.56 -22.21 36.91
C GLY A 20 23.57 -21.10 37.14
N THR A 21 24.19 -21.08 38.30
CA THR A 21 25.39 -20.30 38.63
C THR A 21 26.58 -20.81 37.84
N ALA A 22 27.25 -20.00 37.05
CA ALA A 22 28.60 -20.24 36.55
C ALA A 22 29.50 -19.03 36.79
N LEU A 23 30.55 -19.31 37.54
CA LEU A 23 31.65 -18.43 37.95
C LEU A 23 32.61 -18.22 36.74
N GLY A 24 33.01 -17.05 36.58
CA GLY A 24 34.06 -16.66 35.93
C GLY A 24 35.07 -16.44 35.13
N LEU A 25 35.51 -15.91 34.21
CA LEU A 25 36.87 -15.45 33.92
C LEU A 25 36.83 -14.10 33.17
N LEU A 26 37.35 -13.08 33.78
CA LEU A 26 37.67 -11.80 33.13
C LEU A 26 38.89 -11.99 32.22
N VAL A 27 38.66 -11.88 30.90
CA VAL A 27 39.72 -11.59 29.95
C VAL A 27 39.43 -10.21 29.36
N GLY A 28 40.23 -9.24 29.75
CA GLY A 28 40.16 -7.88 29.22
C GLY A 28 40.62 -7.83 27.77
N VAL A 29 39.69 -7.51 26.88
CA VAL A 29 40.01 -7.08 25.51
C VAL A 29 39.65 -5.60 25.44
N ALA A 30 40.69 -4.75 25.37
CA ALA A 30 40.56 -3.32 25.10
C ALA A 30 40.09 -3.14 23.64
N GLY A 31 38.80 -3.11 23.42
CA GLY A 31 38.16 -2.74 22.16
C GLY A 31 37.85 -1.24 22.21
N CYS A 32 38.48 -0.46 21.35
CA CYS A 32 38.17 0.95 21.09
C CYS A 32 36.75 1.05 20.52
N SER A 33 35.73 1.13 21.36
CA SER A 33 34.38 1.53 20.97
C SER A 33 34.37 3.04 20.74
N LYS A 34 34.27 3.49 19.50
CA LYS A 34 33.86 4.86 19.21
C LYS A 34 32.43 5.00 19.74
N GLU A 35 32.27 5.61 20.91
CA GLU A 35 30.98 6.05 21.41
C GLU A 35 30.35 6.99 20.38
N ALA A 36 29.21 6.58 19.84
CA ALA A 36 28.37 7.48 19.06
C ALA A 36 27.89 8.59 20.01
N THR A 37 28.33 9.82 19.76
CA THR A 37 27.89 11.01 20.50
C THR A 37 26.36 11.06 20.49
N PRO A 38 25.69 11.13 21.65
CA PRO A 38 24.24 11.29 21.70
C PRO A 38 23.86 12.61 21.01
N ILE A 39 23.04 12.53 19.96
CA ILE A 39 22.49 13.73 19.33
C ILE A 39 21.55 14.36 20.37
N ALA A 40 21.86 15.59 20.81
CA ALA A 40 21.03 16.33 21.74
C ALA A 40 19.59 16.48 21.20
N PRO A 41 18.54 16.34 22.04
CA PRO A 41 17.17 16.50 21.59
C PRO A 41 16.96 17.91 21.04
N SER A 42 16.38 18.00 19.84
CA SER A 42 16.07 19.27 19.17
C SER A 42 14.98 20.00 19.92
N SER A 43 15.23 21.23 20.37
CA SER A 43 14.24 22.15 20.95
C SER A 43 13.43 22.93 19.87
N SER A 44 13.60 22.59 18.60
CA SER A 44 12.90 23.25 17.49
C SER A 44 11.41 22.93 17.49
N PRO A 45 10.54 23.84 17.00
CA PRO A 45 9.12 23.54 16.78
C PRO A 45 8.92 22.28 15.94
N LEU A 46 7.83 21.55 16.20
CA LEU A 46 7.49 20.31 15.47
C LEU A 46 7.50 20.54 13.96
N GLY A 47 8.23 19.69 13.25
CA GLY A 47 8.17 19.64 11.79
C GLY A 47 8.98 20.72 11.06
N GLN A 48 9.86 21.47 11.73
CA GLN A 48 10.79 22.37 11.03
C GLN A 48 11.95 21.61 10.43
N GLU A 49 12.25 21.92 9.17
CA GLU A 49 13.40 21.37 8.46
C GLU A 49 14.71 21.90 9.05
N PRO A 50 15.56 21.04 9.62
CA PRO A 50 16.81 21.49 10.25
C PRO A 50 17.87 21.89 9.21
N ALA A 51 18.82 22.74 9.62
CA ALA A 51 19.88 23.20 8.75
C ALA A 51 20.76 22.07 8.18
N GLN A 52 20.93 20.97 8.94
CA GLN A 52 21.69 19.77 8.57
C GLN A 52 20.90 18.74 7.73
N ALA A 53 19.70 19.07 7.26
CA ALA A 53 18.94 18.18 6.38
C ALA A 53 19.77 17.84 5.12
N LEU A 54 19.72 16.54 4.70
CA LEU A 54 20.25 16.14 3.40
C LEU A 54 19.45 16.87 2.30
N LYS A 55 20.16 17.61 1.47
CA LYS A 55 19.58 18.37 0.35
C LYS A 55 19.90 17.67 -0.96
N LEU A 56 18.86 17.27 -1.68
CA LEU A 56 18.93 16.87 -3.08
C LEU A 56 18.10 17.88 -3.89
N PRO A 57 18.35 18.09 -5.18
CA PRO A 57 17.56 19.03 -5.97
C PRO A 57 16.05 18.74 -5.85
N GLY A 58 15.26 19.67 -5.29
CA GLY A 58 13.83 19.52 -5.08
C GLY A 58 13.39 18.52 -4.01
N LEU A 59 14.32 17.97 -3.24
CA LEU A 59 14.02 17.01 -2.16
C LEU A 59 14.93 17.27 -0.96
N SER A 60 14.35 17.23 0.22
CA SER A 60 15.09 17.26 1.48
C SER A 60 14.75 16.06 2.33
N TYR A 61 15.71 15.54 3.08
CA TYR A 61 15.52 14.49 4.06
C TYR A 61 16.16 14.86 5.38
N TRP A 62 15.46 14.59 6.49
CA TRP A 62 16.02 14.68 7.84
C TRP A 62 15.44 13.63 8.78
N ASN A 63 16.18 13.33 9.85
CA ASN A 63 15.69 12.59 11.01
C ASN A 63 15.53 13.54 12.18
N GLU A 64 14.37 13.57 12.78
CA GLU A 64 14.05 14.35 13.98
C GLU A 64 13.96 13.42 15.18
N ARG A 65 14.71 13.73 16.24
CA ARG A 65 14.68 13.03 17.52
C ARG A 65 13.95 13.87 18.55
N ARG A 66 12.97 13.26 19.23
CA ARG A 66 12.19 13.90 20.29
C ARG A 66 12.24 13.07 21.55
N ALA A 67 12.56 13.73 22.68
CA ALA A 67 12.61 13.08 23.99
C ALA A 67 11.23 12.80 24.57
N GLU A 68 10.22 13.60 24.21
CA GLU A 68 8.86 13.51 24.75
C GLU A 68 8.15 12.21 24.39
N GLY A 69 8.60 11.52 23.33
CA GLY A 69 8.03 10.23 22.90
C GLY A 69 8.53 9.05 23.73
N PRO A 70 9.82 8.62 23.70
CA PRO A 70 10.81 9.07 22.71
C PRO A 70 10.39 8.76 21.29
N TRP A 71 10.71 9.66 20.35
CA TRP A 71 10.39 9.49 18.93
C TRP A 71 11.61 9.68 18.05
N SER A 72 11.70 8.83 17.04
CA SER A 72 12.59 8.96 15.88
C SER A 72 11.70 9.12 14.66
N ILE A 73 11.72 10.28 14.03
CA ILE A 73 10.84 10.65 12.94
C ILE A 73 11.68 10.98 11.72
N HIS A 74 11.39 10.33 10.62
CA HIS A 74 12.08 10.50 9.36
C HIS A 74 11.15 11.21 8.37
N VAL A 75 11.62 12.30 7.77
CA VAL A 75 10.84 13.14 6.87
C VAL A 75 11.54 13.31 5.54
N VAL A 76 10.83 13.03 4.47
CA VAL A 76 11.19 13.43 3.11
C VAL A 76 10.23 14.52 2.68
N LYS A 77 10.75 15.69 2.28
CA LYS A 77 10.00 16.82 1.75
C LYS A 77 10.32 16.98 0.28
N ILE A 78 9.32 17.03 -0.57
CA ILE A 78 9.41 17.03 -2.03
C ILE A 78 8.75 18.29 -2.57
N ASP A 79 9.47 19.05 -3.36
CA ASP A 79 9.00 20.24 -4.05
C ASP A 79 8.13 19.86 -5.25
N ARG A 80 6.84 20.21 -5.24
CA ARG A 80 5.87 19.91 -6.29
C ARG A 80 6.11 20.67 -7.59
N SER A 81 6.85 21.78 -7.55
CA SER A 81 7.19 22.53 -8.76
C SER A 81 8.20 21.80 -9.66
N ARG A 82 8.86 20.79 -9.14
CA ARG A 82 9.94 20.03 -9.82
C ARG A 82 9.38 19.05 -10.85
N GLN A 83 9.57 19.37 -12.10
CA GLN A 83 9.13 18.53 -13.22
C GLN A 83 9.98 17.28 -13.44
N ASP A 84 11.20 17.23 -12.87
CA ASP A 84 12.09 16.06 -12.91
C ASP A 84 11.81 15.05 -11.81
N LEU A 85 10.96 15.36 -10.82
CA LEU A 85 10.53 14.43 -9.77
C LEU A 85 9.14 13.89 -10.09
N ARG A 86 9.00 12.57 -10.08
CA ARG A 86 7.74 11.88 -10.35
C ARG A 86 7.46 10.86 -9.26
N LEU A 87 6.20 10.80 -8.83
CA LEU A 87 5.73 9.70 -7.99
C LEU A 87 5.38 8.50 -8.87
N ARG A 88 5.64 7.31 -8.36
CA ARG A 88 5.23 6.03 -8.95
C ARG A 88 4.88 5.05 -7.84
N THR A 89 3.96 4.14 -8.13
CA THR A 89 3.75 2.97 -7.28
C THR A 89 4.60 1.81 -7.75
N THR A 90 4.84 0.85 -6.88
CA THR A 90 5.45 -0.45 -7.19
C THR A 90 4.59 -1.58 -6.64
N ILE A 91 4.78 -2.77 -7.15
CA ILE A 91 4.25 -4.02 -6.59
C ILE A 91 5.36 -5.05 -6.49
N ALA A 92 5.25 -5.93 -5.50
CA ALA A 92 6.25 -6.96 -5.27
C ALA A 92 6.36 -7.89 -6.49
N ARG A 93 7.59 -8.15 -6.96
CA ARG A 93 7.85 -9.06 -8.07
C ARG A 93 7.06 -8.75 -9.36
N ASN A 94 6.61 -7.52 -9.50
CA ASN A 94 5.79 -7.06 -10.64
C ASN A 94 4.45 -7.83 -10.81
N THR A 95 3.94 -8.43 -9.74
CA THR A 95 2.64 -9.11 -9.66
C THR A 95 1.87 -8.70 -8.41
N VAL A 96 0.55 -8.76 -8.45
CA VAL A 96 -0.33 -8.45 -7.30
C VAL A 96 -0.06 -9.43 -6.16
N LEU A 97 0.01 -10.73 -6.49
CA LEU A 97 0.27 -11.77 -5.50
C LEU A 97 1.77 -11.99 -5.32
N GLY A 98 2.32 -11.31 -4.35
CA GLY A 98 3.73 -11.41 -4.02
C GLY A 98 4.14 -10.46 -2.91
N LEU A 99 5.25 -10.79 -2.28
CA LEU A 99 5.87 -9.97 -1.25
C LEU A 99 7.36 -9.81 -1.56
N SER A 100 7.89 -8.62 -1.32
CA SER A 100 9.32 -8.34 -1.35
C SER A 100 9.65 -7.09 -0.55
N SER A 101 10.91 -6.95 -0.11
CA SER A 101 11.34 -5.77 0.63
C SER A 101 11.25 -4.51 -0.22
N LEU A 102 11.14 -3.34 0.42
CA LEU A 102 11.14 -2.04 -0.26
C LEU A 102 12.38 -1.88 -1.15
N SER A 103 13.56 -2.22 -0.62
CA SER A 103 14.81 -2.17 -1.39
C SER A 103 14.77 -3.07 -2.62
N GLN A 104 14.10 -4.22 -2.58
CA GLN A 104 13.96 -5.09 -3.75
C GLN A 104 12.98 -4.52 -4.76
N GLN A 105 11.86 -3.93 -4.32
CA GLN A 105 10.92 -3.25 -5.22
C GLN A 105 11.58 -2.07 -5.95
N ILE A 106 12.42 -1.30 -5.24
CA ILE A 106 13.20 -0.21 -5.83
C ILE A 106 14.13 -0.71 -6.96
N ARG A 107 14.82 -1.82 -6.75
CA ARG A 107 15.69 -2.42 -7.78
C ARG A 107 14.93 -2.87 -9.04
N ASN A 108 13.64 -3.17 -8.90
CA ASN A 108 12.78 -3.59 -10.00
C ASN A 108 12.14 -2.41 -10.75
N VAL A 109 12.34 -1.16 -10.31
CA VAL A 109 11.88 0.03 -11.05
C VAL A 109 12.68 0.11 -12.35
N PRO A 110 12.02 0.14 -13.53
CA PRO A 110 12.73 0.20 -14.80
C PRO A 110 13.62 1.44 -14.89
N ALA A 111 14.83 1.30 -15.43
CA ALA A 111 15.76 2.42 -15.62
C ALA A 111 15.16 3.55 -16.48
N SER A 112 14.27 3.20 -17.43
CA SER A 112 13.51 4.15 -18.24
C SER A 112 12.57 5.05 -17.43
N ALA A 113 12.18 4.62 -16.22
CA ALA A 113 11.36 5.43 -15.32
C ALA A 113 12.15 6.53 -14.61
N GLY A 114 13.48 6.43 -14.59
CA GLY A 114 14.38 7.33 -13.86
C GLY A 114 15.05 6.66 -12.66
N LYS A 115 15.87 7.43 -11.94
CA LYS A 115 16.56 6.98 -10.71
C LYS A 115 15.64 7.19 -9.51
N VAL A 116 15.40 6.14 -8.72
CA VAL A 116 14.71 6.29 -7.42
C VAL A 116 15.58 7.11 -6.47
N VAL A 117 14.99 8.13 -5.85
CA VAL A 117 15.66 9.04 -4.90
C VAL A 117 15.07 8.95 -3.49
N ALA A 118 13.80 8.54 -3.37
CA ALA A 118 13.17 8.22 -2.09
C ALA A 118 12.06 7.19 -2.30
N ALA A 119 11.72 6.44 -1.27
CA ALA A 119 10.61 5.47 -1.28
C ALA A 119 10.10 5.20 0.13
N ILE A 120 8.81 4.87 0.24
CA ILE A 120 8.15 4.48 1.48
C ILE A 120 7.22 3.27 1.19
N ASN A 121 7.04 2.38 2.17
CA ASN A 121 6.05 1.31 2.07
C ASN A 121 4.65 1.89 1.83
N GLY A 122 3.78 1.11 1.21
CA GLY A 122 2.46 1.56 0.77
C GLY A 122 1.30 1.02 1.60
N ASP A 123 0.33 0.46 0.88
CA ASP A 123 -0.96 0.01 1.39
C ASP A 123 -0.85 -1.21 2.32
N PHE A 124 -1.91 -1.44 3.08
CA PHE A 124 -2.17 -2.71 3.74
C PHE A 124 -2.37 -3.81 2.68
N TYR A 125 -2.03 -5.03 3.04
CA TYR A 125 -2.13 -6.18 2.14
C TYR A 125 -2.53 -7.44 2.90
N VAL A 126 -2.84 -8.51 2.17
CA VAL A 126 -3.09 -9.83 2.75
C VAL A 126 -1.78 -10.40 3.29
N VAL A 127 -1.64 -10.44 4.62
CA VAL A 127 -0.42 -10.93 5.30
C VAL A 127 -0.44 -12.44 5.54
N ASP A 128 -1.63 -13.03 5.66
CA ASP A 128 -1.81 -14.44 5.93
C ASP A 128 -1.25 -15.31 4.80
N GLN A 129 -0.73 -16.48 5.16
CA GLN A 129 -0.31 -17.49 4.19
C GLN A 129 -1.53 -18.09 3.49
N SER A 130 -2.03 -17.38 2.49
CA SER A 130 -3.16 -17.77 1.64
C SER A 130 -2.76 -17.75 0.17
N PRO A 131 -3.57 -18.29 -0.74
CA PRO A 131 -3.34 -18.15 -2.18
C PRO A 131 -3.24 -16.70 -2.67
N TYR A 132 -3.79 -15.74 -1.89
CA TYR A 132 -3.82 -14.31 -2.21
C TYR A 132 -2.88 -13.48 -1.33
N GLN A 133 -1.88 -14.09 -0.70
CA GLN A 133 -0.88 -13.35 0.06
C GLN A 133 -0.19 -12.27 -0.80
N GLY A 134 -0.13 -11.04 -0.28
CA GLY A 134 0.44 -9.87 -0.96
C GLY A 134 -0.60 -8.99 -1.63
N ASP A 135 -1.86 -9.44 -1.80
CA ASP A 135 -2.95 -8.67 -2.40
C ASP A 135 -3.18 -7.36 -1.65
N PRO A 136 -3.04 -6.18 -2.31
CA PRO A 136 -3.34 -4.88 -1.70
C PRO A 136 -4.80 -4.77 -1.28
N ARG A 137 -5.06 -4.09 -0.15
CA ARG A 137 -6.42 -3.92 0.38
C ARG A 137 -7.21 -2.80 -0.27
N GLY A 138 -6.56 -1.88 -0.95
CA GLY A 138 -7.16 -0.70 -1.56
C GLY A 138 -6.80 -0.52 -3.03
N LEU A 139 -7.21 0.63 -3.55
CA LEU A 139 -6.91 1.01 -4.93
C LEU A 139 -5.41 1.03 -5.19
N GLN A 140 -5.01 0.41 -6.29
CA GLN A 140 -3.68 0.63 -6.84
C GLN A 140 -3.72 0.87 -8.35
N ILE A 141 -3.14 2.00 -8.77
CA ILE A 141 -2.87 2.32 -10.17
C ILE A 141 -1.35 2.41 -10.35
N LEU A 142 -0.82 1.57 -11.23
CA LEU A 142 0.60 1.46 -11.57
C LEU A 142 0.82 1.90 -13.01
N ALA A 143 1.40 3.09 -13.21
CA ALA A 143 1.66 3.64 -14.55
C ALA A 143 0.40 3.62 -15.46
N GLY A 144 -0.75 4.03 -14.92
CA GLY A 144 -2.04 4.07 -15.60
C GLY A 144 -2.81 2.75 -15.61
N GLU A 145 -2.23 1.65 -15.15
CA GLU A 145 -2.91 0.36 -15.04
C GLU A 145 -3.64 0.21 -13.70
N VAL A 146 -4.92 -0.11 -13.72
CA VAL A 146 -5.67 -0.55 -12.55
C VAL A 146 -5.20 -1.94 -12.15
N VAL A 147 -4.40 -1.98 -11.09
CA VAL A 147 -3.78 -3.22 -10.57
C VAL A 147 -4.66 -3.87 -9.51
N SER A 148 -5.28 -3.06 -8.65
CA SER A 148 -6.23 -3.48 -7.63
C SER A 148 -7.39 -2.47 -7.57
N SER A 149 -8.60 -2.96 -7.40
CA SER A 149 -9.80 -2.11 -7.30
C SER A 149 -9.88 -1.35 -5.97
N PRO A 150 -10.62 -0.22 -5.92
CA PRO A 150 -10.86 0.47 -4.65
C PRO A 150 -11.44 -0.46 -3.59
N GLY A 151 -10.89 -0.40 -2.37
CA GLY A 151 -11.44 -1.04 -1.17
C GLY A 151 -12.30 -0.05 -0.36
N ASP A 152 -12.55 -0.40 0.91
CA ASP A 152 -13.26 0.48 1.86
C ASP A 152 -12.33 1.53 2.49
N GLN A 153 -11.15 1.74 1.92
CA GLN A 153 -10.08 2.57 2.48
C GLN A 153 -9.87 3.82 1.63
N VAL A 154 -9.12 4.78 2.20
CA VAL A 154 -8.67 5.97 1.51
C VAL A 154 -7.56 5.61 0.53
N ALA A 155 -7.49 6.32 -0.59
CA ALA A 155 -6.38 6.26 -1.53
C ALA A 155 -5.73 7.64 -1.70
N PHE A 156 -4.44 7.62 -1.95
CA PHE A 156 -3.68 8.76 -2.47
C PHE A 156 -3.53 8.58 -3.98
N TRP A 157 -3.72 9.66 -4.75
CA TRP A 157 -3.43 9.68 -6.19
C TRP A 157 -3.00 11.05 -6.68
N ILE A 158 -2.41 11.05 -7.87
CA ILE A 158 -2.10 12.29 -8.62
C ILE A 158 -3.03 12.31 -9.83
N ASP A 159 -3.80 13.39 -9.98
CA ASP A 159 -4.69 13.56 -11.12
C ASP A 159 -3.94 13.92 -12.41
N ALA A 160 -4.67 14.03 -13.53
CA ALA A 160 -4.09 14.35 -14.83
C ALA A 160 -3.50 15.78 -14.91
N ALA A 161 -3.90 16.67 -13.99
CA ALA A 161 -3.34 18.02 -13.86
C ALA A 161 -2.06 18.05 -13.00
N GLY A 162 -1.73 16.93 -12.33
CA GLY A 162 -0.59 16.83 -11.42
C GLY A 162 -0.92 17.20 -9.97
N GLU A 163 -2.21 17.36 -9.64
CA GLU A 163 -2.66 17.67 -8.29
C GLU A 163 -2.79 16.39 -7.44
N PRO A 164 -2.25 16.39 -6.19
CA PRO A 164 -2.38 15.28 -5.27
C PRO A 164 -3.74 15.30 -4.56
N HIS A 165 -4.30 14.13 -4.35
CA HIS A 165 -5.54 13.89 -3.64
C HIS A 165 -5.37 12.79 -2.58
N ALA A 166 -6.13 12.87 -1.49
CA ALA A 166 -6.23 11.83 -0.47
C ALA A 166 -7.67 11.75 0.01
N GLU A 167 -8.44 10.78 -0.49
CA GLU A 167 -9.87 10.63 -0.17
C GLU A 167 -10.36 9.20 -0.40
N HIS A 168 -11.63 8.96 -0.04
CA HIS A 168 -12.29 7.71 -0.40
C HIS A 168 -12.55 7.64 -1.89
N VAL A 169 -12.28 6.48 -2.46
CA VAL A 169 -12.61 6.14 -3.85
C VAL A 169 -13.53 4.92 -3.83
N ASP A 170 -14.77 5.10 -4.25
CA ASP A 170 -15.70 3.98 -4.40
C ASP A 170 -15.49 3.25 -5.73
N SER A 171 -15.56 1.94 -5.73
CA SER A 171 -15.61 1.16 -6.96
C SER A 171 -17.01 1.28 -7.59
N LYS A 172 -17.05 1.72 -8.85
CA LYS A 172 -18.22 1.66 -9.74
C LYS A 172 -17.95 0.72 -10.92
N MET A 173 -16.99 -0.19 -10.75
CA MET A 173 -16.58 -1.13 -11.78
C MET A 173 -17.67 -2.17 -12.00
N THR A 174 -17.99 -2.43 -13.27
CA THR A 174 -19.10 -3.32 -13.64
C THR A 174 -18.78 -4.18 -14.86
N VAL A 175 -19.49 -5.29 -14.97
CA VAL A 175 -19.66 -6.00 -16.23
C VAL A 175 -21.14 -5.93 -16.64
N ALA A 176 -21.41 -5.50 -17.88
CA ALA A 176 -22.74 -5.51 -18.47
C ALA A 176 -22.84 -6.66 -19.50
N LEU A 177 -23.90 -7.43 -19.41
CA LEU A 177 -24.20 -8.58 -20.28
C LEU A 177 -24.97 -8.16 -21.54
N PRO A 178 -25.09 -9.04 -22.55
CA PRO A 178 -25.83 -8.75 -23.79
C PRO A 178 -27.30 -8.41 -23.59
N ASP A 179 -27.94 -8.97 -22.56
CA ASP A 179 -29.33 -8.70 -22.17
C ASP A 179 -29.55 -7.39 -21.41
N GLY A 180 -28.45 -6.66 -21.13
CA GLY A 180 -28.44 -5.40 -20.38
C GLY A 180 -28.29 -5.57 -18.86
N ALA A 181 -28.27 -6.80 -18.33
CA ALA A 181 -27.98 -7.03 -16.91
C ALA A 181 -26.57 -6.55 -16.56
N THR A 182 -26.42 -5.89 -15.41
CA THR A 182 -25.16 -5.31 -14.98
C THR A 182 -24.80 -5.82 -13.58
N PHE A 183 -23.54 -6.22 -13.41
CA PHE A 183 -23.01 -6.73 -12.14
C PHE A 183 -21.77 -5.94 -11.73
N SER A 184 -21.68 -5.65 -10.42
CA SER A 184 -20.45 -5.08 -9.85
C SER A 184 -19.33 -6.11 -9.90
N ILE A 185 -18.14 -5.65 -10.26
CA ILE A 185 -16.93 -6.45 -10.29
C ILE A 185 -15.83 -5.84 -9.44
N ARG A 186 -14.87 -6.68 -9.08
CA ARG A 186 -13.59 -6.27 -8.49
C ARG A 186 -12.46 -6.67 -9.44
N VAL A 187 -11.24 -6.15 -9.20
CA VAL A 187 -10.09 -6.43 -10.07
C VAL A 187 -8.95 -7.02 -9.25
N ASN A 188 -8.44 -8.18 -9.65
CA ASN A 188 -7.24 -8.84 -9.14
C ASN A 188 -7.21 -9.08 -7.62
N GLU A 189 -8.34 -9.39 -7.01
CA GLU A 189 -8.44 -9.70 -5.59
C GLU A 189 -9.04 -11.08 -5.33
N GLU A 190 -9.05 -11.52 -4.09
CA GLU A 190 -9.70 -12.77 -3.69
C GLU A 190 -11.21 -12.72 -3.98
N ARG A 191 -11.70 -13.71 -4.75
CA ARG A 191 -13.13 -13.80 -5.09
C ARG A 191 -13.92 -14.30 -3.89
N GLY A 192 -14.76 -13.44 -3.34
CA GLY A 192 -15.70 -13.80 -2.30
C GLY A 192 -16.75 -14.83 -2.76
N PRO A 193 -17.52 -15.44 -1.85
CA PRO A 193 -18.45 -16.55 -2.14
C PRO A 193 -19.64 -16.17 -3.02
N ARG A 194 -19.88 -14.88 -3.25
CA ARG A 194 -20.88 -14.31 -4.17
C ARG A 194 -20.27 -13.25 -5.09
N GLY A 195 -18.95 -13.21 -5.17
CA GLY A 195 -18.22 -12.19 -5.92
C GLY A 195 -18.08 -12.52 -7.39
N ILE A 196 -17.89 -11.45 -8.16
CA ILE A 196 -17.42 -11.50 -9.54
C ILE A 196 -16.13 -10.70 -9.58
N VAL A 197 -15.05 -11.30 -10.08
CA VAL A 197 -13.73 -10.65 -10.14
C VAL A 197 -13.20 -10.76 -11.56
N LEU A 198 -12.69 -9.65 -12.07
CA LEU A 198 -11.94 -9.58 -13.30
C LEU A 198 -10.45 -9.75 -12.99
N TYR A 199 -9.85 -10.78 -13.53
CA TYR A 199 -8.45 -11.06 -13.38
C TYR A 199 -7.66 -10.68 -14.64
N THR A 200 -6.57 -9.95 -14.44
CA THR A 200 -5.59 -9.62 -15.46
C THR A 200 -4.32 -10.43 -15.27
N PRO A 201 -3.43 -10.53 -16.27
CA PRO A 201 -2.13 -11.17 -16.10
C PRO A 201 -1.28 -10.56 -14.97
N ARG A 202 -1.63 -9.35 -14.52
CA ARG A 202 -0.95 -8.67 -13.39
C ARG A 202 -1.15 -9.38 -12.05
N LEU A 203 -2.22 -10.18 -11.89
CA LEU A 203 -2.41 -10.98 -10.67
C LEU A 203 -1.25 -11.96 -10.44
N GLY A 204 -0.85 -12.67 -11.49
CA GLY A 204 0.12 -13.75 -11.46
C GLY A 204 -0.25 -14.85 -12.46
N PRO A 205 0.24 -16.09 -12.30
CA PRO A 205 0.11 -17.13 -13.32
C PRO A 205 -1.31 -17.71 -13.49
N SER A 206 -2.17 -17.60 -12.49
CA SER A 206 -3.55 -18.10 -12.52
C SER A 206 -4.46 -17.34 -11.57
N THR A 207 -5.79 -17.48 -11.73
CA THR A 207 -6.79 -16.83 -10.88
C THR A 207 -6.80 -17.33 -9.45
N ARG A 208 -6.25 -18.51 -9.16
CA ARG A 208 -6.22 -19.18 -7.84
C ARG A 208 -7.59 -19.35 -7.18
N THR A 209 -8.67 -19.17 -7.91
CA THR A 209 -10.04 -19.37 -7.44
C THR A 209 -10.36 -20.85 -7.27
N VAL A 210 -11.36 -21.15 -6.47
CA VAL A 210 -11.89 -22.50 -6.29
C VAL A 210 -13.37 -22.51 -6.66
N GLY A 211 -13.77 -23.41 -7.56
CA GLY A 211 -15.15 -23.54 -8.06
C GLY A 211 -15.65 -22.35 -8.85
N GLY A 212 -16.90 -22.40 -9.27
CA GLY A 212 -17.54 -21.36 -10.09
C GLY A 212 -17.18 -21.46 -11.58
N LYS A 213 -17.61 -20.43 -12.32
CA LYS A 213 -17.35 -20.32 -13.77
C LYS A 213 -16.33 -19.22 -14.04
N GLU A 214 -15.46 -19.46 -14.98
CA GLU A 214 -14.45 -18.54 -15.42
C GLU A 214 -14.56 -18.33 -16.94
N TYR A 215 -14.92 -17.11 -17.32
CA TYR A 215 -15.10 -16.70 -18.70
C TYR A 215 -13.78 -16.14 -19.20
N VAL A 216 -13.16 -16.81 -20.17
CA VAL A 216 -11.96 -16.33 -20.85
C VAL A 216 -12.40 -15.26 -21.84
N LEU A 217 -11.91 -14.06 -21.63
CA LEU A 217 -12.29 -12.89 -22.41
C LEU A 217 -11.14 -12.49 -23.34
N ASP A 218 -11.48 -12.24 -24.58
CA ASP A 218 -10.63 -11.55 -25.52
C ASP A 218 -11.27 -10.23 -25.92
N ARG A 219 -10.45 -9.31 -26.41
CA ARG A 219 -10.93 -8.02 -26.82
C ARG A 219 -11.81 -8.12 -28.06
N GLU A 220 -12.93 -7.42 -28.02
CA GLU A 220 -13.75 -7.18 -29.21
C GLU A 220 -13.45 -5.78 -29.76
N GLY A 221 -13.00 -5.69 -31.02
CA GLY A 221 -12.64 -4.44 -31.70
C GLY A 221 -11.14 -4.18 -31.81
N SER A 222 -10.76 -2.96 -32.23
CA SER A 222 -9.38 -2.54 -32.52
C SER A 222 -8.74 -1.76 -31.37
N GLY A 223 -7.40 -1.83 -31.19
CA GLY A 223 -6.59 -1.14 -30.17
C GLY A 223 -6.28 -2.01 -28.93
N PRO A 224 -5.32 -1.65 -28.07
CA PRO A 224 -4.99 -2.42 -26.89
C PRO A 224 -6.10 -2.30 -25.82
N TRP A 225 -6.33 -3.34 -25.03
CA TRP A 225 -7.15 -3.30 -23.83
C TRP A 225 -6.36 -3.54 -22.54
N LEU A 226 -5.10 -3.84 -22.67
CA LEU A 226 -4.13 -3.83 -21.60
C LEU A 226 -3.06 -2.76 -21.91
N PRO A 227 -2.59 -2.03 -20.90
CA PRO A 227 -3.01 -2.09 -19.49
C PRO A 227 -4.47 -1.68 -19.30
N LEU A 228 -5.14 -2.25 -18.29
CA LEU A 228 -6.52 -1.90 -17.92
C LEU A 228 -6.53 -0.51 -17.28
N GLU A 229 -6.92 0.52 -18.04
CA GLU A 229 -6.91 1.91 -17.59
C GLU A 229 -8.14 2.24 -16.72
N PRO A 230 -8.04 3.18 -15.76
CA PRO A 230 -9.20 3.68 -15.01
C PRO A 230 -10.14 4.52 -15.89
N ALA A 231 -11.41 4.61 -15.49
CA ALA A 231 -12.44 5.41 -16.16
C ALA A 231 -12.66 5.04 -17.64
N LYS A 232 -12.50 3.76 -18.00
CA LYS A 232 -12.70 3.23 -19.35
C LYS A 232 -13.81 2.21 -19.41
N THR A 233 -14.36 2.03 -20.61
CA THR A 233 -15.25 0.91 -20.93
C THR A 233 -14.64 0.11 -22.06
N TYR A 234 -14.56 -1.20 -21.83
CA TYR A 234 -14.00 -2.17 -22.78
C TYR A 234 -15.10 -3.10 -23.26
N THR A 235 -15.05 -3.47 -24.53
CA THR A 235 -15.90 -4.51 -25.08
C THR A 235 -15.08 -5.79 -25.21
N ALA A 236 -15.60 -6.87 -24.66
CA ALA A 236 -14.94 -8.16 -24.60
C ALA A 236 -15.84 -9.27 -25.13
N LYS A 237 -15.26 -10.24 -25.82
CA LYS A 237 -15.93 -11.44 -26.30
C LYS A 237 -15.52 -12.65 -25.46
N VAL A 238 -16.48 -13.44 -25.08
CA VAL A 238 -16.24 -14.72 -24.37
C VAL A 238 -15.70 -15.74 -25.38
N MET A 239 -14.46 -16.17 -25.16
CA MET A 239 -13.78 -17.15 -26.05
C MET A 239 -13.88 -18.58 -25.53
N ASP A 240 -13.96 -18.75 -24.22
CA ASP A 240 -14.02 -20.04 -23.55
C ASP A 240 -14.69 -19.90 -22.18
N ILE A 241 -15.29 -20.97 -21.67
CA ILE A 241 -15.90 -21.04 -20.35
C ILE A 241 -15.35 -22.25 -19.63
N ARG A 242 -14.74 -22.01 -18.49
CA ARG A 242 -14.10 -23.04 -17.65
C ARG A 242 -14.84 -23.16 -16.34
N GLU A 243 -14.99 -24.39 -15.85
CA GLU A 243 -15.55 -24.66 -14.55
C GLU A 243 -14.45 -25.12 -13.58
N GLY A 244 -14.72 -24.99 -12.27
CA GLY A 244 -13.80 -25.44 -11.21
C GLY A 244 -12.79 -24.39 -10.75
N GLY A 245 -12.62 -23.29 -11.47
CA GLY A 245 -11.70 -22.23 -11.10
C GLY A 245 -10.25 -22.46 -11.52
N ASN A 246 -9.34 -21.60 -11.03
CA ASN A 246 -7.88 -21.63 -11.24
C ASN A 246 -7.45 -21.53 -12.74
N ALA A 247 -8.16 -20.72 -13.52
CA ALA A 247 -7.79 -20.48 -14.92
C ALA A 247 -6.41 -19.81 -15.05
N SER A 248 -5.68 -20.19 -16.09
CA SER A 248 -4.36 -19.61 -16.41
C SER A 248 -4.51 -18.17 -16.93
N LEU A 249 -3.68 -17.27 -16.42
CA LEU A 249 -3.57 -15.86 -16.82
C LEU A 249 -2.33 -15.66 -17.71
N LYS A 250 -2.41 -16.16 -18.95
CA LYS A 250 -1.34 -16.06 -19.94
C LYS A 250 -1.78 -15.21 -21.13
N GLY A 251 -0.82 -14.50 -21.71
CA GLY A 251 -1.09 -13.61 -22.86
C GLY A 251 -1.90 -12.39 -22.47
N ASP A 252 -2.75 -11.91 -23.39
CA ASP A 252 -3.53 -10.68 -23.24
C ASP A 252 -5.00 -10.95 -22.86
N HIS A 253 -5.33 -12.20 -22.49
CA HIS A 253 -6.67 -12.55 -22.05
C HIS A 253 -6.96 -12.07 -20.63
N LEU A 254 -8.21 -11.64 -20.43
CA LEU A 254 -8.75 -11.41 -19.08
C LEU A 254 -9.64 -12.58 -18.69
N ILE A 255 -9.75 -12.83 -17.40
CA ILE A 255 -10.65 -13.85 -16.86
C ILE A 255 -11.70 -13.18 -15.98
N LEU A 256 -12.96 -13.25 -16.41
CA LEU A 256 -14.09 -12.88 -15.54
C LEU A 256 -14.51 -14.12 -14.74
N SER A 257 -14.27 -14.10 -13.44
CA SER A 257 -14.53 -15.24 -12.57
C SER A 257 -15.76 -14.98 -11.71
N ALA A 258 -16.79 -15.80 -11.86
CA ALA A 258 -18.02 -15.75 -11.08
C ALA A 258 -18.07 -16.87 -10.06
N ALA A 259 -18.40 -16.54 -8.80
CA ALA A 259 -18.54 -17.52 -7.75
C ALA A 259 -19.74 -18.46 -8.00
N PRO A 260 -19.75 -19.69 -7.45
CA PRO A 260 -20.81 -20.68 -7.72
C PRO A 260 -22.24 -20.21 -7.37
N ARG A 261 -22.37 -19.23 -6.48
CA ARG A 261 -23.67 -18.69 -6.02
C ARG A 261 -24.10 -17.43 -6.76
N VAL A 262 -23.42 -17.04 -7.81
CA VAL A 262 -23.79 -15.90 -8.64
C VAL A 262 -24.85 -16.36 -9.64
N ALA A 263 -26.07 -15.84 -9.48
CA ALA A 263 -27.12 -16.01 -10.48
C ALA A 263 -26.99 -14.93 -11.56
N GLY A 264 -27.46 -15.20 -12.77
CA GLY A 264 -27.56 -14.22 -13.86
C GLY A 264 -26.42 -14.26 -14.89
N LEU A 265 -25.30 -14.96 -14.63
CA LEU A 265 -24.28 -15.23 -15.65
C LEU A 265 -24.44 -16.60 -16.35
N ASN A 266 -25.47 -17.37 -16.01
CA ASN A 266 -25.64 -18.72 -16.55
C ASN A 266 -25.95 -18.76 -18.04
N ASP A 267 -26.55 -17.69 -18.58
CA ASP A 267 -26.93 -17.56 -19.98
C ASP A 267 -25.79 -16.98 -20.86
N VAL A 268 -24.66 -16.61 -20.24
CA VAL A 268 -23.47 -16.18 -20.95
C VAL A 268 -22.80 -17.40 -21.59
N ALA A 269 -22.71 -17.39 -22.92
CA ALA A 269 -22.14 -18.45 -23.74
C ALA A 269 -20.85 -18.01 -24.44
N VAL A 270 -20.12 -18.96 -24.98
CA VAL A 270 -19.02 -18.66 -25.90
C VAL A 270 -19.57 -17.84 -27.08
N GLY A 271 -18.87 -16.75 -27.41
CA GLY A 271 -19.31 -15.77 -28.40
C GLY A 271 -20.10 -14.60 -27.84
N SER A 272 -20.60 -14.67 -26.60
CA SER A 272 -21.27 -13.53 -25.95
C SER A 272 -20.32 -12.33 -25.87
N VAL A 273 -20.88 -11.13 -26.07
CA VAL A 273 -20.13 -9.87 -25.96
C VAL A 273 -20.55 -9.16 -24.68
N VAL A 274 -19.61 -8.83 -23.83
CA VAL A 274 -19.81 -8.13 -22.57
C VAL A 274 -19.09 -6.79 -22.57
N LYS A 275 -19.58 -5.85 -21.76
CA LYS A 275 -18.92 -4.56 -21.54
C LYS A 275 -18.37 -4.47 -20.12
N ILE A 276 -17.10 -4.11 -20.00
CA ILE A 276 -16.39 -3.98 -18.71
C ILE A 276 -16.13 -2.51 -18.46
N SER A 277 -16.61 -1.98 -17.36
CA SER A 277 -16.35 -0.61 -16.92
C SER A 277 -15.38 -0.59 -15.73
N THR A 278 -14.37 0.29 -15.80
CA THR A 278 -13.42 0.57 -14.71
C THR A 278 -13.70 1.90 -14.01
N ALA A 279 -14.96 2.35 -14.03
CA ALA A 279 -15.38 3.58 -13.39
C ALA A 279 -15.23 3.55 -11.86
N THR A 280 -14.97 4.71 -11.28
CA THR A 280 -14.86 4.92 -9.83
C THR A 280 -15.63 6.20 -9.43
N ALA A 281 -15.76 6.46 -8.13
CA ALA A 281 -16.28 7.73 -7.63
C ALA A 281 -15.39 8.23 -6.47
N PRO A 282 -14.66 9.34 -6.63
CA PRO A 282 -14.54 10.13 -7.87
C PRO A 282 -13.99 9.32 -9.04
N ASP A 283 -14.29 9.75 -10.25
CA ASP A 283 -13.74 9.12 -11.45
C ASP A 283 -12.27 9.55 -11.65
N LEU A 284 -11.44 8.65 -12.18
CA LEU A 284 -9.98 8.80 -12.21
C LEU A 284 -9.41 8.77 -13.64
N PRO A 285 -9.93 9.56 -14.60
CA PRO A 285 -9.44 9.52 -15.97
C PRO A 285 -7.99 9.98 -16.05
N GLY A 286 -7.15 9.21 -16.74
CA GLY A 286 -5.75 9.56 -16.99
C GLY A 286 -4.82 9.47 -15.78
N VAL A 287 -5.32 9.06 -14.62
CA VAL A 287 -4.50 8.87 -13.40
C VAL A 287 -3.45 7.80 -13.66
N GLN A 288 -2.19 8.15 -13.41
CA GLN A 288 -1.04 7.27 -13.59
C GLN A 288 -0.59 6.59 -12.29
N VAL A 289 -0.92 7.20 -11.15
CA VAL A 289 -0.43 6.82 -9.82
C VAL A 289 -1.57 6.90 -8.83
N ALA A 290 -1.93 5.77 -8.23
CA ALA A 290 -2.78 5.71 -7.06
C ALA A 290 -2.33 4.58 -6.14
N ILE A 291 -2.46 4.77 -4.84
CA ILE A 291 -2.12 3.77 -3.82
C ILE A 291 -3.07 3.88 -2.64
N GLY A 292 -3.61 2.76 -2.21
CA GLY A 292 -4.42 2.66 -1.02
C GLY A 292 -3.64 2.96 0.27
N GLY A 293 -4.37 3.15 1.34
CA GLY A 293 -3.81 3.33 2.67
C GLY A 293 -4.89 3.28 3.75
N GLY A 294 -4.68 3.94 4.85
CA GLY A 294 -5.57 3.87 6.01
C GLY A 294 -6.45 5.11 6.18
N ASN A 295 -6.32 5.75 7.32
CA ASN A 295 -7.18 6.87 7.69
C ASN A 295 -6.63 8.21 7.20
N ILE A 296 -7.53 9.14 6.86
CA ILE A 296 -7.17 10.54 6.75
C ILE A 296 -6.92 11.09 8.16
N MET A 297 -5.77 11.70 8.36
CA MET A 297 -5.37 12.27 9.64
C MET A 297 -5.50 13.79 9.66
N VAL A 298 -5.29 14.43 8.52
CA VAL A 298 -5.46 15.87 8.32
C VAL A 298 -6.30 16.10 7.07
N ARG A 299 -7.31 16.97 7.15
CA ARG A 299 -8.13 17.41 6.02
C ARG A 299 -8.42 18.91 6.10
N GLY A 300 -8.15 19.64 5.03
CA GLY A 300 -8.28 21.10 5.02
C GLY A 300 -7.45 21.78 6.11
N GLY A 301 -6.28 21.25 6.46
CA GLY A 301 -5.43 21.71 7.57
C GLY A 301 -5.97 21.42 8.96
N LYS A 302 -7.07 20.69 9.08
CA LYS A 302 -7.69 20.32 10.37
C LYS A 302 -7.42 18.86 10.70
N LEU A 303 -7.02 18.62 11.96
CA LEU A 303 -6.86 17.29 12.48
C LEU A 303 -8.21 16.54 12.46
N GLN A 304 -8.20 15.31 11.97
CA GLN A 304 -9.39 14.48 11.97
C GLN A 304 -9.51 13.70 13.29
N GLU A 305 -10.74 13.49 13.72
CA GLU A 305 -11.03 12.65 14.87
C GLU A 305 -11.30 11.22 14.41
N PHE A 306 -10.69 10.28 15.13
CA PHE A 306 -10.89 8.86 14.88
C PHE A 306 -12.03 8.38 15.78
N GLN A 307 -13.17 8.06 15.18
CA GLN A 307 -14.27 7.44 15.92
C GLN A 307 -13.88 6.01 16.34
N MET A 308 -14.05 5.75 17.64
CA MET A 308 -13.87 4.41 18.19
C MET A 308 -15.08 3.56 17.83
N PRO A 309 -14.92 2.44 17.12
CA PRO A 309 -16.03 1.51 17.00
C PRO A 309 -16.31 0.82 18.31
N SER A 310 -17.56 0.48 18.53
CA SER A 310 -18.07 -0.21 19.70
C SER A 310 -17.54 -1.64 19.93
N SER A 311 -16.84 -2.22 18.94
CA SER A 311 -16.22 -3.55 19.06
C SER A 311 -14.70 -3.44 19.11
N GLY A 312 -14.08 -4.02 20.17
CA GLY A 312 -12.64 -4.00 20.42
C GLY A 312 -11.78 -4.81 19.43
N ALA A 313 -12.10 -4.77 18.13
CA ALA A 313 -11.34 -5.45 17.10
C ALA A 313 -9.93 -4.85 16.95
N TYR A 314 -8.93 -5.70 16.69
CA TYR A 314 -7.51 -5.35 16.54
C TYR A 314 -7.25 -4.12 15.66
N LYS A 315 -7.96 -3.99 14.55
CA LYS A 315 -7.81 -2.86 13.61
C LYS A 315 -8.10 -1.49 14.25
N TYR A 316 -8.80 -1.45 15.38
CA TYR A 316 -9.12 -0.22 16.09
C TYR A 316 -8.12 0.10 17.20
N ARG A 317 -7.56 -0.92 17.85
CA ARG A 317 -6.46 -0.71 18.77
C ARG A 317 -5.25 -0.11 18.04
N SER A 318 -5.00 -0.53 16.80
CA SER A 318 -3.90 0.02 16.00
C SER A 318 -4.01 1.54 15.76
N VAL A 319 -5.20 2.12 15.78
CA VAL A 319 -5.40 3.58 15.65
C VAL A 319 -4.95 4.32 16.90
N LEU A 320 -5.18 3.75 18.09
CA LEU A 320 -4.93 4.38 19.39
C LEU A 320 -3.59 4.01 20.02
N GLU A 321 -3.06 2.85 19.67
CA GLU A 321 -1.78 2.38 20.20
C GLU A 321 -0.62 3.02 19.42
N ARG A 322 0.51 3.19 20.12
CA ARG A 322 1.74 3.66 19.49
C ARG A 322 2.43 2.53 18.75
N HIS A 323 2.66 2.75 17.45
CA HIS A 323 3.31 1.82 16.55
C HIS A 323 4.29 2.56 15.65
N PRO A 324 5.24 1.86 14.98
CA PRO A 324 5.89 2.41 13.79
C PRO A 324 4.84 2.86 12.79
N ARG A 325 5.08 3.99 12.11
CA ARG A 325 4.08 4.61 11.21
C ARG A 325 4.71 5.06 9.92
N SER A 326 3.93 4.93 8.85
CA SER A 326 4.24 5.52 7.55
C SER A 326 3.06 6.37 7.10
N ALA A 327 3.36 7.51 6.48
CA ALA A 327 2.34 8.45 6.06
C ALA A 327 2.77 9.26 4.84
N ILE A 328 1.78 9.76 4.11
CA ILE A 328 1.93 10.78 3.09
C ILE A 328 1.05 11.98 3.44
N GLY A 329 1.54 13.18 3.18
CA GLY A 329 0.75 14.39 3.27
C GLY A 329 1.24 15.43 2.29
N PHE A 330 0.43 16.44 2.05
CA PHE A 330 0.78 17.49 1.09
C PHE A 330 0.11 18.82 1.40
N ASN A 331 0.66 19.84 0.79
CA ASN A 331 0.07 21.19 0.67
C ASN A 331 0.26 21.71 -0.76
N ALA A 332 -0.01 23.00 -0.98
CA ALA A 332 0.09 23.61 -2.30
C ALA A 332 1.49 23.49 -2.94
N THR A 333 2.55 23.40 -2.14
CA THR A 333 3.94 23.49 -2.63
C THR A 333 4.77 22.22 -2.44
N HIS A 334 4.40 21.37 -1.49
CA HIS A 334 5.21 20.20 -1.13
C HIS A 334 4.37 18.94 -0.90
N ILE A 335 5.00 17.78 -1.15
CA ILE A 335 4.58 16.47 -0.67
C ILE A 335 5.56 16.02 0.42
N PHE A 336 5.04 15.40 1.47
CA PHE A 336 5.82 14.88 2.59
C PHE A 336 5.61 13.37 2.71
N LEU A 337 6.70 12.61 2.78
CA LEU A 337 6.68 11.24 3.24
C LEU A 337 7.24 11.23 4.67
N VAL A 338 6.50 10.65 5.59
CA VAL A 338 6.88 10.59 7.01
C VAL A 338 6.88 9.14 7.46
N GLU A 339 7.98 8.72 8.05
CA GLU A 339 8.11 7.47 8.76
C GLU A 339 8.46 7.75 10.23
N VAL A 340 7.85 7.02 11.14
CA VAL A 340 8.13 7.08 12.57
C VAL A 340 8.53 5.69 13.03
N ASP A 341 9.77 5.55 13.49
CA ASP A 341 10.24 4.33 14.15
C ASP A 341 9.38 4.00 15.36
N GLY A 342 9.32 2.75 15.76
CA GLY A 342 8.55 2.36 16.92
C GLY A 342 8.86 0.95 17.42
N ARG A 343 8.25 0.57 18.57
CA ARG A 343 8.49 -0.71 19.25
C ARG A 343 9.94 -0.92 19.69
N GLN A 344 10.69 0.16 19.83
CA GLN A 344 12.09 0.20 20.25
C GLN A 344 12.22 1.25 21.35
N PRO A 345 12.02 0.88 22.65
CA PRO A 345 11.91 1.85 23.75
C PRO A 345 13.07 2.83 23.89
N ASP A 346 14.29 2.40 23.58
CA ASP A 346 15.49 3.23 23.66
C ASP A 346 15.66 4.18 22.47
N LEU A 347 14.89 3.94 21.39
CA LEU A 347 14.97 4.70 20.15
C LEU A 347 13.68 5.48 19.88
N SER A 348 12.58 4.75 19.81
CA SER A 348 11.25 5.27 19.49
C SER A 348 10.17 4.28 19.90
N ILE A 349 9.17 4.76 20.63
CA ILE A 349 8.01 3.95 20.98
C ILE A 349 6.94 3.96 19.88
N GLY A 350 7.09 4.81 18.87
CA GLY A 350 6.11 5.03 17.82
C GLY A 350 5.04 6.06 18.18
N MET A 351 4.07 6.22 17.29
CA MET A 351 2.98 7.19 17.43
C MET A 351 1.61 6.54 17.27
N THR A 352 0.61 7.11 17.97
CA THR A 352 -0.80 6.96 17.61
C THR A 352 -1.09 7.69 16.29
N LEU A 353 -2.20 7.40 15.62
CA LEU A 353 -2.57 8.17 14.42
C LEU A 353 -2.87 9.64 14.72
N ARG A 354 -3.36 9.95 15.91
CA ARG A 354 -3.58 11.33 16.36
C ARG A 354 -2.27 12.10 16.49
N GLU A 355 -1.26 11.52 17.14
CA GLU A 355 0.07 12.11 17.29
C GLU A 355 0.74 12.32 15.93
N LEU A 356 0.65 11.33 15.03
CA LEU A 356 1.16 11.45 13.67
C LEU A 356 0.42 12.56 12.88
N GLY A 357 -0.91 12.63 12.99
CA GLY A 357 -1.71 13.70 12.37
C GLY A 357 -1.32 15.09 12.89
N GLN A 358 -1.07 15.23 14.19
CA GLN A 358 -0.57 16.48 14.79
C GLN A 358 0.79 16.86 14.22
N TYR A 359 1.68 15.87 14.07
CA TYR A 359 3.00 16.09 13.47
C TYR A 359 2.88 16.51 12.00
N MET A 360 2.09 15.81 11.19
CA MET A 360 1.86 16.14 9.78
C MET A 360 1.29 17.55 9.60
N ARG A 361 0.33 17.93 10.45
CA ARG A 361 -0.17 19.31 10.49
C ARG A 361 0.91 20.31 10.86
N GLY A 362 1.80 19.97 11.78
CA GLY A 362 2.98 20.79 12.15
C GLY A 362 3.96 21.00 11.00
N LEU A 363 4.11 20.03 10.09
CA LEU A 363 4.85 20.16 8.83
C LEU A 363 4.16 21.09 7.82
N GLY A 364 2.93 21.54 8.09
CA GLY A 364 2.13 22.37 7.19
C GLY A 364 1.32 21.58 6.17
N CYS A 365 1.10 20.27 6.39
CA CYS A 365 0.21 19.50 5.53
C CYS A 365 -1.23 20.01 5.65
N VAL A 366 -1.88 20.20 4.52
CA VAL A 366 -3.31 20.49 4.39
C VAL A 366 -4.11 19.20 4.31
N GLU A 367 -3.56 18.19 3.65
CA GLU A 367 -4.06 16.83 3.58
C GLU A 367 -2.99 15.84 4.06
N ALA A 368 -3.38 14.82 4.82
CA ALA A 368 -2.49 13.73 5.20
C ALA A 368 -3.25 12.43 5.50
N MET A 369 -2.68 11.30 5.05
CA MET A 369 -3.18 9.96 5.34
C MET A 369 -2.04 9.03 5.75
N ASN A 370 -2.37 7.96 6.51
CA ASN A 370 -1.39 6.94 6.85
C ASN A 370 -1.38 5.80 5.81
N PHE A 371 -0.22 5.20 5.65
CA PHE A 371 0.00 3.90 5.00
C PHE A 371 0.02 2.77 6.03
N ASP A 372 0.32 1.54 5.58
CA ASP A 372 0.58 0.43 6.49
C ASP A 372 1.74 0.77 7.43
N GLY A 373 1.63 0.30 8.65
CA GLY A 373 2.54 0.62 9.74
C GLY A 373 3.19 -0.62 10.35
N GLY A 374 3.64 -0.47 11.58
CA GLY A 374 4.23 -1.57 12.32
C GLY A 374 5.50 -2.09 11.67
N GLY A 375 5.57 -3.41 11.46
CA GLY A 375 6.72 -4.05 10.83
C GLY A 375 6.94 -3.68 9.35
N SER A 376 5.93 -3.12 8.69
CA SER A 376 6.02 -2.68 7.29
C SER A 376 6.67 -1.31 7.14
N SER A 377 6.69 -0.49 8.21
CA SER A 377 7.24 0.88 8.16
C SER A 377 8.70 0.88 7.74
N THR A 378 8.94 1.39 6.54
CA THR A 378 10.27 1.46 5.93
C THR A 378 10.36 2.69 5.05
N LEU A 379 11.38 3.50 5.26
CA LEU A 379 11.74 4.66 4.44
C LEU A 379 13.13 4.47 3.85
N TRP A 380 13.23 4.65 2.55
CA TRP A 380 14.47 4.56 1.81
C TRP A 380 14.79 5.90 1.16
N VAL A 381 16.02 6.38 1.29
CA VAL A 381 16.48 7.65 0.71
C VAL A 381 17.90 7.48 0.19
N ASP A 382 18.12 7.91 -1.04
CA ASP A 382 19.43 8.02 -1.69
C ASP A 382 20.38 6.82 -1.44
N GLY A 383 19.89 5.62 -1.74
CA GLY A 383 20.71 4.40 -1.74
C GLY A 383 20.53 3.50 -0.52
N ARG A 384 19.80 3.90 0.52
CA ARG A 384 19.69 3.12 1.76
C ARG A 384 18.36 3.29 2.47
N VAL A 385 17.99 2.30 3.27
CA VAL A 385 16.97 2.43 4.31
C VAL A 385 17.51 3.38 5.39
N VAL A 386 16.72 4.38 5.76
CA VAL A 386 17.16 5.46 6.67
C VAL A 386 16.55 5.37 8.06
N ASN A 387 15.46 4.63 8.22
CA ASN A 387 14.81 4.36 9.50
C ASN A 387 15.31 3.05 10.13
N SER A 388 14.82 2.71 11.31
CA SER A 388 15.10 1.46 12.04
C SER A 388 13.88 0.55 12.02
N PRO A 389 13.72 -0.36 11.03
CA PRO A 389 12.56 -1.24 10.96
C PRO A 389 12.43 -2.12 12.20
N SER A 390 11.23 -2.15 12.80
CA SER A 390 10.97 -2.77 14.11
C SER A 390 11.18 -4.30 14.18
N ASN A 391 11.36 -4.96 13.03
CA ASN A 391 11.63 -6.40 12.94
C ASN A 391 13.14 -6.71 12.79
N GLY A 392 14.02 -5.72 13.00
CA GLY A 392 15.47 -5.86 12.84
C GLY A 392 15.97 -5.79 11.38
N GLY A 393 15.06 -5.58 10.44
CA GLY A 393 15.32 -5.43 9.00
C GLY A 393 14.03 -5.15 8.24
N GLU A 394 14.15 -4.91 6.92
CA GLU A 394 13.00 -4.71 6.06
C GLU A 394 12.08 -5.92 6.07
N ARG A 395 10.79 -5.69 6.30
CA ARG A 395 9.75 -6.68 6.09
C ARG A 395 9.41 -6.76 4.60
N ASP A 396 9.04 -7.94 4.12
CA ASP A 396 8.45 -8.10 2.80
C ASP A 396 7.03 -7.51 2.80
N ILE A 397 6.74 -6.65 1.81
CA ILE A 397 5.51 -5.85 1.65
C ILE A 397 4.92 -6.05 0.26
N GLY A 398 3.60 -5.78 0.11
CA GLY A 398 2.91 -5.94 -1.17
C GLY A 398 3.26 -4.84 -2.17
N ASN A 399 3.27 -3.59 -1.75
CA ASN A 399 3.50 -2.44 -2.62
C ASN A 399 4.21 -1.27 -1.90
N ALA A 400 4.63 -0.28 -2.68
CA ALA A 400 5.29 0.91 -2.17
C ALA A 400 5.03 2.13 -3.07
N LEU A 401 5.30 3.32 -2.51
CA LEU A 401 5.37 4.58 -3.24
C LEU A 401 6.83 4.99 -3.38
N VAL A 402 7.26 5.31 -4.60
CA VAL A 402 8.62 5.71 -4.91
C VAL A 402 8.63 7.08 -5.60
N ILE A 403 9.67 7.85 -5.32
CA ILE A 403 9.99 9.11 -6.00
C ILE A 403 11.13 8.81 -6.95
N VAL A 404 10.89 9.02 -8.24
CA VAL A 404 11.90 8.86 -9.28
C VAL A 404 12.33 10.22 -9.81
N ARG A 405 13.61 10.35 -10.07
CA ARG A 405 14.18 11.49 -10.80
C ARG A 405 14.40 11.09 -12.25
N THR A 406 13.67 11.73 -13.14
CA THR A 406 13.89 11.59 -14.58
C THR A 406 15.08 12.43 -15.03
N PRO A 407 15.84 11.99 -16.03
CA PRO A 407 16.87 12.86 -16.63
C PRO A 407 16.21 14.16 -17.12
N THR A 408 16.76 15.28 -16.75
CA THR A 408 16.38 16.57 -17.35
C THR A 408 16.82 16.52 -18.81
N THR A 409 15.89 16.55 -19.73
CA THR A 409 16.20 16.85 -21.13
C THR A 409 16.67 18.30 -21.14
N GLU A 410 17.99 18.52 -21.14
CA GLU A 410 18.49 19.85 -21.51
C GLU A 410 17.99 20.10 -22.93
N THR A 411 17.01 21.00 -23.04
CA THR A 411 16.65 21.56 -24.33
C THR A 411 17.88 22.33 -24.80
N LYS A 412 18.62 21.74 -25.73
CA LYS A 412 19.69 22.40 -26.46
C LYS A 412 19.11 23.49 -27.35
#